data_be8df24ad21d68b26e22478b5dbe7278
#
_entry.id   be8df24ad21d68b26e22478b5dbe7278
#
_cell.length_a   1.000
_cell.length_b   1.000
_cell.length_c   1.000
_cell.angle_alpha   90.00
_cell.angle_beta   90.00
_cell.angle_gamma   90.00
#
_symmetry.space_group_name_H-M   'P 1'
#
loop_
_entity.id
_entity.type
_entity.pdbx_description
1 polymer ?
#
loop_
_entity_poly.entity_id
_entity_poly.type
_entity_poly.pdbx_seq_one_letter_code
_entity_poly.pdbx_strand_id
1 'polypeptide(L)'
;MKYLLSILLCLNVLSVLGQEGWIWEERTPMPKAMSNNAVAEGTVGDVTYVYSFGGIDTTKIWSGISNDSFRYNTETDTWESIPPLPLETPVIAAGASTVNNKIYIIGGYEVASNGSEVSSKKLFIYDPETNAYTEGTELPIATDDHIQAVWRDSLIYVATGWSNNTNINAVQIYDTANDSWEIGTAVPNTNDFKVFGGSGAIVGDTLYYAGGAKITTFSFVLTNHFRKGIINPENPTEIEWLGNTDSLALGYRMAATEWNNQVLWLGGSVVAYNYNGIAYNGTGGVPPLNRILQYDPLGDSLFVESDTIPSIMDLRGIARLDENTFMLVGGMGFDQQVQDKAYWIHYQTATDTMNTTIPMVENNANIKVYPTITKGMIYVEAGGIDTALKATIWDVSGKSILTKKIKNNESIDINDVRVGTYILTIERDGEILYRGQILKE
;
A
#
# COMPACT_ATOMS: atom_id res chain seq x y z
N MET A 1 48.61 33.69 -6.38
CA MET A 1 47.83 33.32 -5.21
C MET A 1 46.40 33.03 -5.67
N LYS A 2 46.05 31.76 -5.90
CA LYS A 2 44.70 31.32 -6.26
C LYS A 2 44.18 30.52 -5.08
N TYR A 3 43.21 31.05 -4.38
CA TYR A 3 42.49 30.31 -3.33
C TYR A 3 41.48 29.39 -3.97
N LEU A 4 41.68 28.10 -3.83
CA LEU A 4 40.67 27.05 -4.11
C LEU A 4 39.72 27.02 -2.91
N LEU A 5 38.48 27.38 -3.14
CA LEU A 5 37.41 27.25 -2.16
C LEU A 5 36.86 25.82 -2.29
N SER A 6 37.24 24.94 -1.38
CA SER A 6 36.64 23.59 -1.28
C SER A 6 35.30 23.73 -0.57
N ILE A 7 34.22 23.59 -1.31
CA ILE A 7 32.84 23.45 -0.75
C ILE A 7 32.76 22.04 -0.20
N LEU A 8 32.78 21.91 1.12
CA LEU A 8 32.49 20.69 1.86
C LEU A 8 30.97 20.51 1.85
N LEU A 9 30.46 19.63 0.99
CA LEU A 9 29.06 19.21 1.00
C LEU A 9 28.87 18.25 2.18
N CYS A 10 28.42 18.77 3.33
CA CYS A 10 27.95 17.91 4.43
C CYS A 10 26.66 17.24 4.01
N LEU A 11 26.72 16.00 3.51
CA LEU A 11 25.57 15.11 3.50
C LEU A 11 25.22 14.77 4.97
N ASN A 12 24.19 15.41 5.49
CA ASN A 12 23.53 14.93 6.70
C ASN A 12 22.79 13.64 6.34
N VAL A 13 23.44 12.51 6.47
CA VAL A 13 22.76 11.22 6.53
C VAL A 13 22.12 11.15 7.91
N LEU A 14 20.89 11.60 8.01
CA LEU A 14 20.02 11.27 9.15
C LEU A 14 19.79 9.75 9.09
N SER A 15 20.57 8.99 9.84
CA SER A 15 20.25 7.61 10.15
C SER A 15 18.99 7.63 11.04
N VAL A 16 17.83 7.54 10.42
CA VAL A 16 16.60 7.18 11.11
C VAL A 16 16.80 5.74 11.54
N LEU A 17 17.10 5.54 12.82
CA LEU A 17 17.10 4.21 13.43
C LEU A 17 15.66 3.68 13.37
N GLY A 18 15.52 2.50 12.83
CA GLY A 18 14.31 1.88 12.46
C GLY A 18 13.21 1.93 13.49
N GLN A 19 12.32 2.84 13.32
CA GLN A 19 11.03 2.81 13.95
C GLN A 19 10.21 1.81 13.14
N GLU A 20 9.67 0.81 13.81
CA GLU A 20 8.69 -0.09 13.22
C GLU A 20 7.49 0.74 12.76
N GLY A 21 7.00 0.51 11.55
CA GLY A 21 5.87 1.24 11.01
C GLY A 21 5.88 1.35 9.49
N TRP A 22 4.86 2.02 9.00
CA TRP A 22 4.70 2.28 7.58
C TRP A 22 5.62 3.40 7.12
N ILE A 23 6.32 3.16 6.01
CA ILE A 23 7.10 4.14 5.27
C ILE A 23 6.66 4.14 3.82
N TRP A 24 6.96 5.21 3.10
CA TRP A 24 6.66 5.28 1.67
C TRP A 24 7.79 5.98 0.91
N GLU A 25 7.90 5.64 -0.37
CA GLU A 25 8.82 6.30 -1.30
C GLU A 25 8.15 6.49 -2.66
N GLU A 26 8.47 7.60 -3.32
CA GLU A 26 8.03 7.87 -4.67
C GLU A 26 8.90 7.10 -5.66
N ARG A 27 8.26 6.43 -6.61
CA ARG A 27 8.89 5.68 -7.70
C ARG A 27 8.74 6.43 -9.02
N THR A 28 9.36 5.91 -10.06
CA THR A 28 9.21 6.49 -11.40
C THR A 28 7.72 6.70 -11.74
N PRO A 29 7.30 7.91 -12.12
CA PRO A 29 5.89 8.21 -12.39
C PRO A 29 5.39 7.48 -13.64
N MET A 30 4.06 7.25 -13.69
CA MET A 30 3.39 6.73 -14.88
C MET A 30 3.63 7.62 -16.11
N PRO A 31 3.59 7.06 -17.32
CA PRO A 31 3.68 7.85 -18.56
C PRO A 31 2.57 8.87 -18.75
N LYS A 32 1.45 8.69 -18.07
CA LYS A 32 0.27 9.57 -18.14
C LYS A 32 -0.38 9.66 -16.75
N ALA A 33 -0.76 10.87 -16.35
CA ALA A 33 -1.54 11.09 -15.15
C ALA A 33 -2.95 10.50 -15.31
N MET A 34 -3.34 9.61 -14.40
CA MET A 34 -4.62 8.90 -14.43
C MET A 34 -5.21 8.81 -13.04
N SER A 35 -6.52 8.92 -12.92
CA SER A 35 -7.27 8.69 -11.71
C SER A 35 -8.41 7.72 -11.98
N ASN A 36 -8.94 7.11 -10.93
CA ASN A 36 -10.00 6.11 -11.06
C ASN A 36 -9.62 4.95 -11.99
N ASN A 37 -8.32 4.70 -12.10
CA ASN A 37 -7.71 3.59 -12.84
C ASN A 37 -7.74 2.32 -12.01
N ALA A 38 -8.05 1.19 -12.63
CA ALA A 38 -8.00 -0.11 -11.97
C ALA A 38 -6.54 -0.57 -11.84
N VAL A 39 -6.13 -1.00 -10.64
CA VAL A 39 -4.73 -1.35 -10.33
C VAL A 39 -4.67 -2.75 -9.73
N ALA A 40 -3.73 -3.55 -10.21
CA ALA A 40 -3.41 -4.87 -9.68
C ALA A 40 -1.94 -5.23 -9.99
N GLU A 41 -1.44 -6.31 -9.40
CA GLU A 41 -0.13 -6.89 -9.71
C GLU A 41 -0.25 -8.11 -10.63
N GLY A 42 0.89 -8.53 -11.17
CA GLY A 42 1.04 -9.78 -11.88
C GLY A 42 2.52 -10.04 -12.18
N THR A 43 2.89 -11.27 -12.48
CA THR A 43 4.28 -11.66 -12.71
C THR A 43 4.52 -12.03 -14.17
N VAL A 44 5.74 -11.77 -14.65
CA VAL A 44 6.25 -12.27 -15.93
C VAL A 44 7.61 -12.90 -15.64
N GLY A 45 7.71 -14.20 -15.81
CA GLY A 45 8.86 -14.96 -15.29
C GLY A 45 8.95 -14.79 -13.77
N ASP A 46 10.09 -14.32 -13.26
CA ASP A 46 10.34 -14.10 -11.83
C ASP A 46 10.10 -12.64 -11.40
N VAL A 47 9.68 -11.75 -12.32
CA VAL A 47 9.55 -10.33 -12.05
C VAL A 47 8.10 -9.97 -11.76
N THR A 48 7.86 -9.27 -10.65
CA THR A 48 6.56 -8.69 -10.34
C THR A 48 6.38 -7.36 -11.09
N TYR A 49 5.21 -7.19 -11.68
CA TYR A 49 4.79 -5.95 -12.35
C TYR A 49 3.54 -5.39 -11.67
N VAL A 50 3.43 -4.06 -11.68
CA VAL A 50 2.19 -3.36 -11.32
C VAL A 50 1.50 -2.89 -12.60
N TYR A 51 0.21 -3.15 -12.69
CA TYR A 51 -0.61 -2.82 -13.84
C TYR A 51 -1.61 -1.73 -13.50
N SER A 52 -1.79 -0.79 -14.43
CA SER A 52 -2.80 0.27 -14.38
C SER A 52 -3.64 0.21 -15.64
N PHE A 53 -4.95 0.09 -15.49
CA PHE A 53 -5.90 -0.08 -16.59
C PHE A 53 -6.90 1.07 -16.62
N GLY A 54 -7.02 1.73 -17.78
CA GLY A 54 -8.00 2.79 -18.00
C GLY A 54 -7.86 3.96 -17.03
N GLY A 55 -8.96 4.67 -16.83
CA GLY A 55 -9.04 5.81 -15.91
C GLY A 55 -9.35 7.13 -16.63
N ILE A 56 -9.32 8.21 -15.87
CA ILE A 56 -9.56 9.57 -16.35
C ILE A 56 -8.31 10.43 -16.21
N ASP A 57 -8.03 11.26 -17.22
CA ASP A 57 -6.87 12.14 -17.25
C ASP A 57 -7.10 13.48 -16.52
N THR A 58 -6.11 14.37 -16.61
CA THR A 58 -6.10 15.69 -15.97
C THR A 58 -7.23 16.63 -16.39
N THR A 59 -7.90 16.36 -17.51
CA THR A 59 -9.04 17.17 -17.96
C THR A 59 -10.29 16.96 -17.11
N LYS A 60 -10.43 15.78 -16.51
CA LYS A 60 -11.55 15.37 -15.63
C LYS A 60 -12.92 15.54 -16.29
N ILE A 61 -12.99 15.30 -17.60
CA ILE A 61 -14.23 15.30 -18.39
C ILE A 61 -14.37 13.98 -19.14
N TRP A 62 -15.56 13.68 -19.65
CA TRP A 62 -15.88 12.45 -20.35
C TRP A 62 -14.88 12.05 -21.45
N SER A 63 -14.35 13.02 -22.21
CA SER A 63 -13.38 12.77 -23.28
C SER A 63 -11.95 12.51 -22.79
N GLY A 64 -11.68 12.69 -21.50
CA GLY A 64 -10.42 12.35 -20.87
C GLY A 64 -10.40 10.94 -20.28
N ILE A 65 -11.53 10.22 -20.33
CA ILE A 65 -11.59 8.80 -19.98
C ILE A 65 -10.95 7.99 -21.11
N SER A 66 -10.07 7.08 -20.78
CA SER A 66 -9.23 6.36 -21.75
C SER A 66 -9.08 4.91 -21.40
N ASN A 67 -8.84 4.07 -22.42
CA ASN A 67 -8.50 2.66 -22.28
C ASN A 67 -6.99 2.42 -22.09
N ASP A 68 -6.19 3.49 -22.07
CA ASP A 68 -4.74 3.37 -21.93
C ASP A 68 -4.39 2.48 -20.75
N SER A 69 -3.42 1.59 -20.98
CA SER A 69 -2.98 0.64 -19.97
C SER A 69 -1.46 0.61 -19.92
N PHE A 70 -0.94 0.49 -18.72
CA PHE A 70 0.49 0.56 -18.44
C PHE A 70 0.90 -0.56 -17.49
N ARG A 71 2.16 -0.99 -17.57
CA ARG A 71 2.77 -1.82 -16.56
C ARG A 71 4.10 -1.24 -16.08
N TYR A 72 4.36 -1.41 -14.81
CA TYR A 72 5.58 -0.99 -14.13
C TYR A 72 6.42 -2.22 -13.77
N ASN A 73 7.68 -2.20 -14.14
CA ASN A 73 8.64 -3.22 -13.78
C ASN A 73 9.29 -2.85 -12.43
N THR A 74 9.10 -3.68 -11.41
CA THR A 74 9.58 -3.41 -10.04
C THR A 74 11.10 -3.51 -9.89
N GLU A 75 11.79 -4.25 -10.77
CA GLU A 75 13.25 -4.40 -10.74
C GLU A 75 13.98 -3.23 -11.41
N THR A 76 13.42 -2.74 -12.54
CA THR A 76 14.09 -1.69 -13.33
C THR A 76 13.58 -0.29 -13.03
N ASP A 77 12.52 -0.15 -12.21
CA ASP A 77 11.85 1.12 -11.89
C ASP A 77 11.41 1.87 -13.16
N THR A 78 10.76 1.15 -14.09
CA THR A 78 10.35 1.70 -15.39
C THR A 78 8.93 1.33 -15.76
N TRP A 79 8.25 2.24 -16.48
CA TRP A 79 6.93 2.02 -17.05
C TRP A 79 7.01 1.74 -18.54
N GLU A 80 6.10 0.92 -19.02
CA GLU A 80 5.82 0.73 -20.44
C GLU A 80 4.32 0.67 -20.72
N SER A 81 3.93 1.07 -21.93
CA SER A 81 2.55 0.89 -22.40
C SER A 81 2.32 -0.56 -22.79
N ILE A 82 1.14 -1.07 -22.42
CA ILE A 82 0.64 -2.38 -22.84
C ILE A 82 -0.60 -2.19 -23.74
N PRO A 83 -1.12 -3.23 -24.39
CA PRO A 83 -2.36 -3.10 -25.16
C PRO A 83 -3.46 -2.44 -24.31
N PRO A 84 -4.20 -1.47 -24.87
CA PRO A 84 -5.29 -0.82 -24.16
C PRO A 84 -6.44 -1.80 -23.88
N LEU A 85 -7.28 -1.48 -22.90
CA LEU A 85 -8.52 -2.23 -22.65
C LEU A 85 -9.34 -2.32 -23.95
N PRO A 86 -9.81 -3.49 -24.37
CA PRO A 86 -10.51 -3.67 -25.64
C PRO A 86 -12.00 -3.25 -25.54
N LEU A 87 -12.27 -2.06 -25.07
CA LEU A 87 -13.60 -1.45 -24.94
C LEU A 87 -13.82 -0.43 -26.06
N GLU A 88 -15.01 -0.43 -26.67
CA GLU A 88 -15.41 0.60 -27.61
C GLU A 88 -15.55 1.97 -26.93
N THR A 89 -16.19 1.98 -25.77
CA THR A 89 -16.33 3.17 -24.91
C THR A 89 -15.51 2.92 -23.64
N PRO A 90 -14.55 3.80 -23.31
CA PRO A 90 -13.77 3.66 -22.09
C PRO A 90 -14.61 3.78 -20.82
N VAL A 91 -14.20 3.09 -19.78
CA VAL A 91 -14.85 3.11 -18.46
C VAL A 91 -13.91 3.60 -17.37
N ILE A 92 -14.50 4.10 -16.30
CA ILE A 92 -13.85 4.37 -15.01
C ILE A 92 -14.55 3.57 -13.89
N ALA A 93 -13.97 3.55 -12.70
CA ALA A 93 -14.50 2.84 -11.53
C ALA A 93 -14.69 1.33 -11.72
N ALA A 94 -13.95 0.73 -12.63
CA ALA A 94 -13.78 -0.72 -12.68
C ALA A 94 -12.93 -1.21 -11.50
N GLY A 95 -13.12 -2.45 -11.07
CA GLY A 95 -12.21 -3.15 -10.15
C GLY A 95 -11.18 -3.97 -10.92
N ALA A 96 -10.00 -4.21 -10.34
CA ALA A 96 -9.04 -5.18 -10.81
C ALA A 96 -8.61 -6.11 -9.67
N SER A 97 -8.46 -7.40 -9.96
CA SER A 97 -7.97 -8.41 -9.01
C SER A 97 -7.17 -9.48 -9.73
N THR A 98 -6.11 -9.95 -9.09
CA THR A 98 -5.27 -11.02 -9.62
C THR A 98 -5.68 -12.35 -9.02
N VAL A 99 -5.89 -13.35 -9.88
CA VAL A 99 -6.13 -14.75 -9.51
C VAL A 99 -5.29 -15.64 -10.43
N ASN A 100 -4.49 -16.53 -9.86
CA ASN A 100 -3.62 -17.43 -10.62
C ASN A 100 -2.81 -16.70 -11.71
N ASN A 101 -2.23 -15.55 -11.34
CA ASN A 101 -1.44 -14.68 -12.23
C ASN A 101 -2.20 -14.17 -13.47
N LYS A 102 -3.52 -14.07 -13.42
CA LYS A 102 -4.36 -13.38 -14.41
C LYS A 102 -5.09 -12.23 -13.74
N ILE A 103 -5.19 -11.10 -14.42
CA ILE A 103 -5.82 -9.90 -13.88
C ILE A 103 -7.22 -9.78 -14.46
N TYR A 104 -8.22 -9.73 -13.58
CA TYR A 104 -9.65 -9.64 -13.90
C TYR A 104 -10.11 -8.21 -13.70
N ILE A 105 -10.39 -7.50 -14.80
CA ILE A 105 -10.88 -6.14 -14.83
C ILE A 105 -12.40 -6.19 -15.02
N ILE A 106 -13.16 -5.70 -14.03
CA ILE A 106 -14.58 -5.97 -13.91
C ILE A 106 -15.39 -4.68 -13.77
N GLY A 107 -16.46 -4.55 -14.57
CA GLY A 107 -17.47 -3.51 -14.42
C GLY A 107 -16.96 -2.11 -14.79
N GLY A 108 -17.26 -1.12 -13.95
CA GLY A 108 -17.02 0.29 -14.22
C GLY A 108 -18.20 0.96 -14.90
N TYR A 109 -18.06 2.23 -15.30
CA TYR A 109 -19.09 2.95 -16.02
C TYR A 109 -18.54 3.86 -17.12
N GLU A 110 -19.34 4.01 -18.18
CA GLU A 110 -19.14 4.94 -19.29
C GLU A 110 -19.71 6.31 -18.93
N VAL A 111 -19.08 7.38 -19.41
CA VAL A 111 -19.60 8.74 -19.28
C VAL A 111 -19.79 9.35 -20.68
N ALA A 112 -21.01 9.68 -21.03
CA ALA A 112 -21.32 10.33 -22.30
C ALA A 112 -21.04 11.85 -22.26
N SER A 113 -20.98 12.48 -23.44
CA SER A 113 -20.72 13.92 -23.57
C SER A 113 -21.73 14.82 -22.89
N ASN A 114 -22.94 14.34 -22.65
CA ASN A 114 -23.99 15.04 -21.91
C ASN A 114 -23.93 14.77 -20.38
N GLY A 115 -22.92 14.02 -19.91
CA GLY A 115 -22.75 13.66 -18.50
C GLY A 115 -23.62 12.47 -18.02
N SER A 116 -24.35 11.78 -18.93
CA SER A 116 -25.03 10.55 -18.53
C SER A 116 -24.04 9.41 -18.33
N GLU A 117 -24.31 8.58 -17.32
CA GLU A 117 -23.47 7.47 -16.90
C GLU A 117 -24.20 6.15 -17.13
N VAL A 118 -23.47 5.13 -17.60
CA VAL A 118 -24.00 3.77 -17.82
C VAL A 118 -23.04 2.76 -17.23
N SER A 119 -23.52 2.00 -16.26
CA SER A 119 -22.73 0.92 -15.62
C SER A 119 -22.46 -0.22 -16.58
N SER A 120 -21.26 -0.76 -16.56
CA SER A 120 -20.79 -1.82 -17.47
C SER A 120 -21.01 -3.22 -16.89
N LYS A 121 -21.23 -4.19 -17.77
CA LYS A 121 -21.22 -5.62 -17.47
C LYS A 121 -19.92 -6.30 -17.86
N LYS A 122 -18.99 -5.59 -18.47
CA LYS A 122 -17.81 -6.18 -19.07
C LYS A 122 -16.86 -6.75 -18.02
N LEU A 123 -16.26 -7.87 -18.39
CA LEU A 123 -15.16 -8.51 -17.71
C LEU A 123 -14.08 -8.81 -18.73
N PHE A 124 -12.88 -8.29 -18.49
CA PHE A 124 -11.69 -8.63 -19.25
C PHE A 124 -10.67 -9.32 -18.38
N ILE A 125 -10.04 -10.33 -18.93
CA ILE A 125 -8.99 -11.13 -18.30
C ILE A 125 -7.70 -10.78 -19.02
N TYR A 126 -6.79 -10.10 -18.34
CA TYR A 126 -5.47 -9.80 -18.87
C TYR A 126 -4.48 -10.87 -18.40
N ASP A 127 -3.71 -11.40 -19.34
CA ASP A 127 -2.65 -12.36 -19.07
C ASP A 127 -1.28 -11.66 -19.13
N PRO A 128 -0.59 -11.48 -18.00
CA PRO A 128 0.73 -10.87 -17.93
C PRO A 128 1.78 -11.53 -18.83
N GLU A 129 1.77 -12.86 -18.91
CA GLU A 129 2.77 -13.62 -19.67
C GLU A 129 2.61 -13.44 -21.18
N THR A 130 1.38 -13.39 -21.66
CA THR A 130 1.10 -13.22 -23.10
C THR A 130 0.90 -11.78 -23.51
N ASN A 131 0.77 -10.85 -22.55
CA ASN A 131 0.46 -9.44 -22.75
C ASN A 131 -0.80 -9.24 -23.62
N ALA A 132 -1.87 -9.97 -23.29
CA ALA A 132 -3.09 -10.01 -24.09
C ALA A 132 -4.34 -10.11 -23.22
N TYR A 133 -5.47 -9.65 -23.75
CA TYR A 133 -6.79 -9.76 -23.12
C TYR A 133 -7.59 -10.88 -23.72
N THR A 134 -8.43 -11.51 -22.88
CA THR A 134 -9.58 -12.28 -23.27
C THR A 134 -10.83 -11.69 -22.63
N GLU A 135 -11.97 -11.74 -23.30
CA GLU A 135 -13.24 -11.35 -22.72
C GLU A 135 -13.81 -12.52 -21.95
N GLY A 136 -14.16 -12.31 -20.68
CA GLY A 136 -14.85 -13.30 -19.86
C GLY A 136 -16.37 -13.13 -19.90
N THR A 137 -17.08 -14.05 -19.25
CA THR A 137 -18.55 -13.98 -19.14
C THR A 137 -18.98 -12.71 -18.43
N GLU A 138 -19.92 -11.93 -19.03
CA GLU A 138 -20.41 -10.66 -18.50
C GLU A 138 -21.09 -10.81 -17.14
N LEU A 139 -20.97 -9.76 -16.29
CA LEU A 139 -21.67 -9.70 -15.01
C LEU A 139 -23.18 -9.86 -15.20
N PRO A 140 -23.86 -10.59 -14.33
CA PRO A 140 -25.34 -10.66 -14.31
C PRO A 140 -25.99 -9.28 -14.19
N ILE A 141 -25.45 -8.43 -13.29
CA ILE A 141 -25.93 -7.06 -13.04
C ILE A 141 -24.78 -6.09 -13.31
N ALA A 142 -24.99 -5.13 -14.22
CA ALA A 142 -24.04 -4.06 -14.48
C ALA A 142 -23.70 -3.32 -13.19
N THR A 143 -22.42 -3.13 -12.91
CA THR A 143 -21.99 -2.60 -11.60
C THR A 143 -20.69 -1.81 -11.75
N ASP A 144 -20.62 -0.68 -11.04
CA ASP A 144 -19.44 0.14 -10.89
C ASP A 144 -19.23 0.55 -9.43
N ASP A 145 -18.07 1.11 -9.14
CA ASP A 145 -17.70 1.54 -7.79
C ASP A 145 -18.00 0.48 -6.70
N HIS A 146 -17.92 -0.79 -7.08
CA HIS A 146 -18.20 -1.95 -6.24
C HIS A 146 -17.00 -2.32 -5.35
N ILE A 147 -17.27 -3.12 -4.34
CA ILE A 147 -16.23 -3.84 -3.59
C ILE A 147 -15.85 -5.08 -4.39
N GLN A 148 -14.55 -5.24 -4.69
CA GLN A 148 -14.02 -6.43 -5.36
C GLN A 148 -12.94 -7.07 -4.50
N ALA A 149 -13.05 -8.37 -4.23
CA ALA A 149 -12.09 -9.10 -3.42
C ALA A 149 -12.00 -10.56 -3.85
N VAL A 150 -10.83 -11.17 -3.66
CA VAL A 150 -10.53 -12.55 -4.05
C VAL A 150 -10.63 -13.48 -2.84
N TRP A 151 -11.30 -14.62 -3.01
CA TRP A 151 -11.38 -15.66 -2.02
C TRP A 151 -10.65 -16.91 -2.48
N ARG A 152 -9.68 -17.36 -1.66
CA ARG A 152 -8.90 -18.59 -1.88
C ARG A 152 -8.29 -18.69 -3.28
N ASP A 153 -7.83 -17.57 -3.83
CA ASP A 153 -7.21 -17.49 -5.17
C ASP A 153 -8.02 -18.22 -6.28
N SER A 154 -9.35 -18.13 -6.21
CA SER A 154 -10.25 -18.83 -7.13
C SER A 154 -11.54 -18.08 -7.44
N LEU A 155 -12.19 -17.49 -6.46
CA LEU A 155 -13.45 -16.79 -6.62
C LEU A 155 -13.28 -15.28 -6.43
N ILE A 156 -13.90 -14.50 -7.30
CA ILE A 156 -13.92 -13.03 -7.18
C ILE A 156 -15.31 -12.58 -6.76
N TYR A 157 -15.39 -11.96 -5.59
CA TYR A 157 -16.62 -11.37 -5.06
C TYR A 157 -16.74 -9.92 -5.52
N VAL A 158 -17.85 -9.62 -6.19
CA VAL A 158 -18.29 -8.28 -6.57
C VAL A 158 -19.51 -7.96 -5.72
N ALA A 159 -19.32 -7.17 -4.67
CA ALA A 159 -20.36 -6.92 -3.68
C ALA A 159 -20.80 -5.46 -3.71
N THR A 160 -22.12 -5.22 -3.70
CA THR A 160 -22.75 -3.90 -3.72
C THR A 160 -22.21 -3.02 -4.86
N GLY A 161 -22.19 -1.70 -4.74
CA GLY A 161 -21.80 -0.79 -5.81
C GLY A 161 -22.99 -0.01 -6.38
N TRP A 162 -22.73 0.72 -7.46
CA TRP A 162 -23.75 1.45 -8.20
C TRP A 162 -24.15 0.67 -9.46
N SER A 163 -25.42 0.73 -9.83
CA SER A 163 -25.95 0.18 -11.08
C SER A 163 -26.93 1.16 -11.71
N ASN A 164 -26.47 1.87 -12.72
CA ASN A 164 -27.20 2.90 -13.49
C ASN A 164 -27.90 3.97 -12.64
N ASN A 165 -28.81 3.62 -11.74
CA ASN A 165 -29.69 4.56 -11.04
C ASN A 165 -29.71 4.39 -9.52
N THR A 166 -29.04 3.36 -8.97
CA THR A 166 -29.15 3.07 -7.53
C THR A 166 -27.98 2.24 -7.01
N ASN A 167 -27.75 2.35 -5.70
CA ASN A 167 -26.94 1.37 -4.99
C ASN A 167 -27.67 0.01 -5.00
N ILE A 168 -26.94 -1.03 -5.36
CA ILE A 168 -27.46 -2.40 -5.36
C ILE A 168 -27.03 -3.17 -4.12
N ASN A 169 -27.80 -4.19 -3.76
CA ASN A 169 -27.44 -5.11 -2.67
C ASN A 169 -26.95 -6.47 -3.17
N ALA A 170 -26.72 -6.60 -4.47
CA ALA A 170 -26.26 -7.84 -5.07
C ALA A 170 -24.83 -8.19 -4.64
N VAL A 171 -24.58 -9.48 -4.50
CA VAL A 171 -23.26 -10.07 -4.42
C VAL A 171 -23.14 -11.04 -5.60
N GLN A 172 -22.24 -10.74 -6.51
CA GLN A 172 -21.98 -11.51 -7.71
C GLN A 172 -20.62 -12.17 -7.55
N ILE A 173 -20.55 -13.48 -7.73
CA ILE A 173 -19.36 -14.27 -7.46
C ILE A 173 -18.92 -14.89 -8.79
N TYR A 174 -17.72 -14.55 -9.21
CA TYR A 174 -17.12 -15.08 -10.42
C TYR A 174 -16.22 -16.27 -10.11
N ASP A 175 -16.50 -17.40 -10.74
CA ASP A 175 -15.64 -18.58 -10.73
C ASP A 175 -14.65 -18.48 -11.89
N THR A 176 -13.38 -18.24 -11.54
CA THR A 176 -12.30 -18.04 -12.52
C THR A 176 -11.94 -19.31 -13.30
N ALA A 177 -12.24 -20.49 -12.73
CA ALA A 177 -11.95 -21.77 -13.37
C ALA A 177 -13.00 -22.15 -14.43
N ASN A 178 -14.26 -21.72 -14.20
CA ASN A 178 -15.40 -22.11 -15.05
C ASN A 178 -15.91 -20.95 -15.93
N ASP A 179 -15.32 -19.74 -15.84
CA ASP A 179 -15.78 -18.52 -16.51
C ASP A 179 -17.29 -18.31 -16.34
N SER A 180 -17.75 -18.34 -15.10
CA SER A 180 -19.17 -18.29 -14.78
C SER A 180 -19.47 -17.48 -13.52
N TRP A 181 -20.69 -16.96 -13.46
CA TRP A 181 -21.18 -16.18 -12.33
C TRP A 181 -22.23 -16.93 -11.52
N GLU A 182 -22.13 -16.80 -10.21
CA GLU A 182 -23.16 -17.16 -9.26
C GLU A 182 -23.63 -15.94 -8.46
N ILE A 183 -24.86 -16.00 -7.94
CA ILE A 183 -25.40 -14.95 -7.07
C ILE A 183 -25.28 -15.42 -5.63
N GLY A 184 -24.51 -14.71 -4.84
CA GLY A 184 -24.35 -14.94 -3.40
C GLY A 184 -25.48 -14.32 -2.58
N THR A 185 -25.49 -14.62 -1.28
CA THR A 185 -26.39 -13.98 -0.33
C THR A 185 -26.22 -12.47 -0.37
N ALA A 186 -27.26 -11.77 -0.80
CA ALA A 186 -27.25 -10.31 -0.94
C ALA A 186 -26.93 -9.61 0.39
N VAL A 187 -26.23 -8.48 0.35
CA VAL A 187 -26.10 -7.64 1.54
C VAL A 187 -27.48 -7.17 2.01
N PRO A 188 -27.68 -6.89 3.30
CA PRO A 188 -28.95 -6.34 3.79
C PRO A 188 -29.37 -5.12 2.97
N ASN A 189 -30.65 -5.10 2.56
CA ASN A 189 -31.21 -4.03 1.72
C ASN A 189 -31.45 -2.74 2.50
N THR A 190 -30.38 -2.22 3.12
CA THR A 190 -30.37 -0.96 3.86
C THR A 190 -29.28 -0.05 3.34
N ASN A 191 -29.42 1.25 3.58
CA ASN A 191 -28.42 2.25 3.20
C ASN A 191 -27.11 2.14 4.00
N ASP A 192 -27.07 1.33 5.04
CA ASP A 192 -25.84 1.08 5.80
C ASP A 192 -24.99 -0.03 5.15
N PHE A 193 -25.61 -0.93 4.38
CA PHE A 193 -24.91 -2.01 3.67
C PHE A 193 -24.74 -1.73 2.18
N LYS A 194 -25.74 -1.16 1.51
CA LYS A 194 -25.65 -0.82 0.08
C LYS A 194 -24.91 0.48 -0.15
N VAL A 195 -23.72 0.38 -0.69
CA VAL A 195 -22.85 1.56 -0.93
C VAL A 195 -22.16 1.44 -2.27
N PHE A 196 -21.70 2.57 -2.81
CA PHE A 196 -20.74 2.64 -3.90
C PHE A 196 -19.49 3.40 -3.46
N GLY A 197 -18.35 3.15 -4.10
CA GLY A 197 -17.07 3.75 -3.70
C GLY A 197 -16.59 3.32 -2.32
N GLY A 198 -17.17 2.26 -1.76
CA GLY A 198 -16.60 1.51 -0.66
C GLY A 198 -15.47 0.62 -1.14
N SER A 199 -14.64 0.15 -0.23
CA SER A 199 -13.56 -0.79 -0.54
C SER A 199 -13.39 -1.82 0.56
N GLY A 200 -12.78 -2.95 0.22
CA GLY A 200 -12.64 -4.06 1.15
C GLY A 200 -11.71 -5.14 0.64
N ALA A 201 -11.43 -6.09 1.53
CA ALA A 201 -10.63 -7.27 1.23
C ALA A 201 -11.17 -8.49 1.99
N ILE A 202 -10.76 -9.67 1.56
CA ILE A 202 -11.07 -10.92 2.24
C ILE A 202 -9.88 -11.34 3.08
N VAL A 203 -10.14 -11.67 4.36
CA VAL A 203 -9.18 -12.32 5.26
C VAL A 203 -9.79 -13.62 5.74
N GLY A 204 -9.12 -14.73 5.50
CA GLY A 204 -9.67 -16.05 5.73
C GLY A 204 -10.97 -16.28 4.92
N ASP A 205 -12.05 -16.53 5.62
CA ASP A 205 -13.37 -16.71 5.02
C ASP A 205 -14.31 -15.52 5.27
N THR A 206 -13.77 -14.31 5.46
CA THR A 206 -14.61 -13.13 5.73
C THR A 206 -14.24 -11.97 4.80
N LEU A 207 -15.23 -11.45 4.09
CA LEU A 207 -15.15 -10.19 3.35
C LEU A 207 -15.40 -9.03 4.31
N TYR A 208 -14.42 -8.16 4.48
CA TYR A 208 -14.51 -6.93 5.24
C TYR A 208 -14.59 -5.74 4.31
N TYR A 209 -15.54 -4.82 4.53
CA TYR A 209 -15.59 -3.57 3.77
C TYR A 209 -16.04 -2.38 4.62
N ALA A 210 -15.49 -1.21 4.29
CA ALA A 210 -15.68 0.02 5.04
C ALA A 210 -16.07 1.18 4.13
N GLY A 211 -16.69 2.21 4.72
CA GLY A 211 -17.01 3.44 4.04
C GLY A 211 -18.03 3.28 2.92
N GLY A 212 -17.82 4.06 1.86
CA GLY A 212 -18.69 4.16 0.70
C GLY A 212 -19.85 5.14 0.88
N ALA A 213 -20.45 5.52 -0.23
CA ALA A 213 -21.56 6.47 -0.30
C ALA A 213 -22.90 5.76 -0.44
N LYS A 214 -23.87 6.28 0.26
CA LYS A 214 -25.30 5.89 0.20
C LYS A 214 -26.13 6.99 -0.44
N ILE A 215 -27.17 6.58 -1.16
CA ILE A 215 -28.13 7.50 -1.76
C ILE A 215 -29.02 8.11 -0.66
N THR A 216 -29.29 9.40 -0.77
CA THR A 216 -30.29 10.12 0.03
C THR A 216 -31.28 10.82 -0.92
N THR A 217 -32.30 11.47 -0.37
CA THR A 217 -33.31 12.17 -1.16
C THR A 217 -32.72 13.27 -2.07
N PHE A 218 -31.61 13.87 -1.67
CA PHE A 218 -31.06 15.06 -2.36
C PHE A 218 -29.60 14.94 -2.76
N SER A 219 -28.88 13.90 -2.31
CA SER A 219 -27.43 13.80 -2.52
C SER A 219 -26.93 12.40 -2.19
N PHE A 220 -25.63 12.22 -2.33
CA PHE A 220 -24.89 11.06 -1.84
C PHE A 220 -24.10 11.47 -0.59
N VAL A 221 -24.17 10.65 0.46
CA VAL A 221 -23.46 10.89 1.72
C VAL A 221 -22.70 9.63 2.12
N LEU A 222 -21.57 9.80 2.76
CA LEU A 222 -20.82 8.68 3.29
C LEU A 222 -21.55 7.99 4.44
N THR A 223 -21.26 6.71 4.59
CA THR A 223 -21.63 5.94 5.79
C THR A 223 -20.36 5.57 6.54
N ASN A 224 -20.46 5.63 7.86
CA ASN A 224 -19.43 5.17 8.79
C ASN A 224 -19.68 3.74 9.26
N HIS A 225 -20.32 2.93 8.41
CA HIS A 225 -20.61 1.54 8.72
C HIS A 225 -19.46 0.63 8.31
N PHE A 226 -19.04 -0.24 9.22
CA PHE A 226 -18.08 -1.32 9.00
C PHE A 226 -18.86 -2.63 8.88
N ARG A 227 -18.52 -3.45 7.89
CA ARG A 227 -19.32 -4.65 7.53
C ARG A 227 -18.41 -5.85 7.37
N LYS A 228 -18.98 -7.00 7.72
CA LYS A 228 -18.38 -8.32 7.63
C LYS A 228 -19.34 -9.25 6.87
N GLY A 229 -18.85 -9.93 5.85
CA GLY A 229 -19.55 -10.99 5.16
C GLY A 229 -18.84 -12.31 5.41
N ILE A 230 -19.34 -13.13 6.32
CA ILE A 230 -18.76 -14.42 6.66
C ILE A 230 -19.21 -15.44 5.61
N ILE A 231 -18.27 -15.89 4.81
CA ILE A 231 -18.48 -16.83 3.70
C ILE A 231 -18.53 -18.24 4.26
N ASN A 232 -19.55 -19.02 3.90
CA ASN A 232 -19.60 -20.42 4.23
C ASN A 232 -18.56 -21.19 3.39
N PRO A 233 -17.53 -21.80 3.99
CA PRO A 233 -16.46 -22.46 3.24
C PRO A 233 -16.92 -23.70 2.45
N GLU A 234 -18.08 -24.30 2.81
CA GLU A 234 -18.67 -25.44 2.13
C GLU A 234 -19.66 -25.00 1.02
N ASN A 235 -20.17 -23.75 1.09
CA ASN A 235 -21.04 -23.17 0.09
C ASN A 235 -20.75 -21.68 -0.08
N PRO A 236 -19.84 -21.29 -0.98
CA PRO A 236 -19.36 -19.91 -1.12
C PRO A 236 -20.43 -18.87 -1.45
N THR A 237 -21.62 -19.29 -1.89
CA THR A 237 -22.76 -18.40 -2.15
C THR A 237 -23.53 -18.02 -0.88
N GLU A 238 -23.35 -18.76 0.20
CA GLU A 238 -23.95 -18.46 1.49
C GLU A 238 -23.05 -17.54 2.30
N ILE A 239 -23.57 -16.34 2.65
CA ILE A 239 -22.81 -15.32 3.36
C ILE A 239 -23.67 -14.81 4.50
N GLU A 240 -23.13 -14.83 5.72
CA GLU A 240 -23.73 -14.17 6.88
C GLU A 240 -23.22 -12.73 6.96
N TRP A 241 -24.14 -11.77 6.94
CA TRP A 241 -23.82 -10.35 6.98
C TRP A 241 -23.96 -9.76 8.38
N LEU A 242 -22.86 -9.20 8.87
CA LEU A 242 -22.78 -8.43 10.12
C LEU A 242 -22.29 -7.03 9.85
N GLY A 243 -22.61 -6.08 10.73
CA GLY A 243 -22.10 -4.72 10.60
C GLY A 243 -22.40 -3.88 11.83
N ASN A 244 -21.55 -2.88 12.03
CA ASN A 244 -21.67 -1.91 13.11
C ASN A 244 -21.24 -0.53 12.62
N THR A 245 -21.70 0.49 13.34
CA THR A 245 -21.27 1.87 13.12
C THR A 245 -19.94 2.10 13.85
N ASP A 246 -18.94 2.60 13.11
CA ASP A 246 -17.65 3.02 13.66
C ASP A 246 -17.21 4.30 12.96
N SER A 247 -16.85 5.33 13.71
CA SER A 247 -16.43 6.61 13.14
C SER A 247 -15.16 6.52 12.31
N LEU A 248 -14.30 5.55 12.58
CA LEU A 248 -13.06 5.30 11.82
C LEU A 248 -13.34 4.69 10.44
N ALA A 249 -14.47 3.97 10.28
CA ALA A 249 -14.85 3.34 9.02
C ALA A 249 -15.28 4.34 7.93
N LEU A 250 -15.30 5.63 8.21
CA LEU A 250 -15.66 6.66 7.24
C LEU A 250 -14.57 6.76 6.16
N GLY A 251 -14.93 6.54 4.89
CA GLY A 251 -14.01 6.65 3.76
C GLY A 251 -14.69 6.44 2.42
N TYR A 252 -14.09 6.96 1.36
CA TYR A 252 -14.62 6.89 -0.01
C TYR A 252 -13.48 6.71 -1.01
N ARG A 253 -13.61 5.72 -1.92
CA ARG A 253 -12.62 5.37 -2.94
C ARG A 253 -11.20 5.27 -2.36
N MET A 254 -11.10 4.50 -1.27
CA MET A 254 -9.82 4.06 -0.68
C MET A 254 -9.31 2.85 -1.47
N ALA A 255 -8.01 2.64 -1.50
CA ALA A 255 -7.45 1.33 -1.87
C ALA A 255 -7.57 0.37 -0.68
N ALA A 256 -7.87 -0.91 -0.93
CA ALA A 256 -7.96 -1.89 0.14
C ALA A 256 -7.22 -3.18 -0.22
N THR A 257 -6.59 -3.79 0.79
CA THR A 257 -5.86 -5.05 0.64
C THR A 257 -5.81 -5.83 1.95
N GLU A 258 -5.46 -7.11 1.86
CA GLU A 258 -5.09 -7.93 3.01
C GLU A 258 -3.60 -7.73 3.33
N TRP A 259 -3.25 -7.68 4.59
CA TRP A 259 -1.90 -7.68 5.10
C TRP A 259 -1.83 -8.37 6.46
N ASN A 260 -1.01 -9.40 6.57
CA ASN A 260 -0.75 -10.10 7.84
C ASN A 260 -2.02 -10.51 8.61
N ASN A 261 -2.99 -11.11 7.90
CA ASN A 261 -4.34 -11.46 8.40
C ASN A 261 -5.17 -10.27 8.91
N GLN A 262 -4.88 -9.07 8.46
CA GLN A 262 -5.60 -7.85 8.74
C GLN A 262 -6.08 -7.22 7.43
N VAL A 263 -6.97 -6.24 7.51
CA VAL A 263 -7.38 -5.48 6.34
C VAL A 263 -6.87 -4.05 6.45
N LEU A 264 -6.28 -3.56 5.37
CA LEU A 264 -5.82 -2.18 5.22
C LEU A 264 -6.71 -1.44 4.25
N TRP A 265 -7.01 -0.17 4.56
CA TRP A 265 -7.58 0.82 3.64
C TRP A 265 -6.68 2.04 3.61
N LEU A 266 -6.23 2.43 2.41
CA LEU A 266 -5.24 3.48 2.22
C LEU A 266 -5.86 4.66 1.48
N GLY A 267 -5.57 5.89 1.94
CA GLY A 267 -5.98 7.11 1.28
C GLY A 267 -7.50 7.34 1.27
N GLY A 268 -8.03 7.80 0.14
CA GLY A 268 -9.43 8.10 -0.06
C GLY A 268 -9.85 9.49 0.46
N SER A 269 -11.12 9.67 0.76
CA SER A 269 -11.66 10.92 1.31
C SER A 269 -12.77 10.66 2.33
N VAL A 270 -13.02 11.63 3.20
CA VAL A 270 -14.18 11.62 4.12
C VAL A 270 -15.40 12.37 3.58
N VAL A 271 -15.40 12.70 2.30
CA VAL A 271 -16.53 13.30 1.58
C VAL A 271 -16.75 12.54 0.29
N ALA A 272 -18.00 12.22 -0.06
CA ALA A 272 -18.34 11.61 -1.35
C ALA A 272 -18.27 12.66 -2.49
N TYR A 273 -17.66 12.26 -3.60
CA TYR A 273 -17.42 13.16 -4.74
C TYR A 273 -17.62 12.43 -6.07
N ASN A 274 -17.88 13.20 -7.12
CA ASN A 274 -17.97 12.72 -8.49
C ASN A 274 -16.56 12.50 -9.08
N TYR A 275 -16.43 11.78 -10.21
CA TYR A 275 -15.17 11.44 -10.88
C TYR A 275 -14.22 12.63 -11.13
N ASN A 276 -14.74 13.84 -11.08
CA ASN A 276 -13.94 15.08 -11.23
C ASN A 276 -13.38 15.62 -9.88
N GLY A 277 -13.61 14.93 -8.77
CA GLY A 277 -13.16 15.32 -7.43
C GLY A 277 -14.06 16.36 -6.74
N ILE A 278 -15.22 16.69 -7.32
CA ILE A 278 -16.17 17.66 -6.74
C ILE A 278 -17.20 16.94 -5.86
N ALA A 279 -17.36 17.43 -4.65
CA ALA A 279 -18.29 16.88 -3.67
C ALA A 279 -19.73 16.91 -4.15
N TYR A 280 -20.46 15.82 -3.98
CA TYR A 280 -21.89 15.74 -4.33
C TYR A 280 -22.77 16.68 -3.49
N ASN A 281 -22.32 17.09 -2.31
CA ASN A 281 -23.04 18.04 -1.45
C ASN A 281 -22.84 19.52 -1.86
N GLY A 282 -22.10 19.81 -2.94
CA GLY A 282 -21.86 21.15 -3.44
C GLY A 282 -20.82 21.97 -2.68
N THR A 283 -20.05 21.36 -1.78
CA THR A 283 -19.01 22.07 -1.01
C THR A 283 -17.74 22.37 -1.80
N GLY A 284 -17.63 21.90 -3.05
CA GLY A 284 -16.48 22.12 -3.92
C GLY A 284 -15.54 20.92 -3.98
N GLY A 285 -14.26 21.16 -4.22
CA GLY A 285 -13.25 20.13 -4.29
C GLY A 285 -13.00 19.44 -2.94
N VAL A 286 -12.72 18.15 -2.99
CA VAL A 286 -12.57 17.29 -1.80
C VAL A 286 -11.09 17.06 -1.49
N PRO A 287 -10.66 17.14 -0.21
CA PRO A 287 -9.29 16.84 0.15
C PRO A 287 -9.03 15.32 0.20
N PRO A 288 -7.85 14.88 -0.25
CA PRO A 288 -7.40 13.51 -0.08
C PRO A 288 -6.96 13.23 1.37
N LEU A 289 -6.95 11.95 1.76
CA LEU A 289 -6.43 11.47 3.03
C LEU A 289 -5.02 10.92 2.89
N ASN A 290 -4.24 11.01 3.96
CA ASN A 290 -2.86 10.49 4.10
C ASN A 290 -2.79 9.42 5.20
N ARG A 291 -3.80 8.58 5.32
CA ARG A 291 -3.95 7.61 6.40
C ARG A 291 -4.00 6.18 5.90
N ILE A 292 -3.64 5.26 6.79
CA ILE A 292 -3.97 3.84 6.71
C ILE A 292 -5.02 3.57 7.80
N LEU A 293 -6.21 3.11 7.41
CA LEU A 293 -7.18 2.51 8.30
C LEU A 293 -6.89 1.01 8.31
N GLN A 294 -6.84 0.41 9.48
CA GLN A 294 -6.51 -1.01 9.66
C GLN A 294 -7.56 -1.68 10.54
N TYR A 295 -7.92 -2.90 10.20
CA TYR A 295 -8.79 -3.74 10.99
C TYR A 295 -8.08 -5.03 11.37
N ASP A 296 -8.03 -5.30 12.68
CA ASP A 296 -7.53 -6.56 13.24
C ASP A 296 -8.71 -7.50 13.56
N PRO A 297 -8.89 -8.60 12.79
CA PRO A 297 -9.95 -9.57 13.07
C PRO A 297 -9.82 -10.28 14.42
N LEU A 298 -8.61 -10.43 14.95
CA LEU A 298 -8.39 -11.10 16.25
C LEU A 298 -8.80 -10.20 17.41
N GLY A 299 -8.46 -8.92 17.32
CA GLY A 299 -8.85 -7.91 18.31
C GLY A 299 -10.23 -7.32 18.11
N ASP A 300 -10.91 -7.64 17.00
CA ASP A 300 -12.18 -7.05 16.54
C ASP A 300 -12.15 -5.51 16.63
N SER A 301 -11.10 -4.89 16.13
CA SER A 301 -10.87 -3.46 16.31
C SER A 301 -10.36 -2.77 15.06
N LEU A 302 -10.89 -1.54 14.82
CA LEU A 302 -10.38 -0.60 13.83
C LEU A 302 -9.41 0.37 14.50
N PHE A 303 -8.34 0.69 13.80
CA PHE A 303 -7.42 1.77 14.19
C PHE A 303 -6.89 2.51 12.96
N VAL A 304 -6.42 3.73 13.15
CA VAL A 304 -5.95 4.61 12.08
C VAL A 304 -4.54 5.06 12.39
N GLU A 305 -3.66 4.91 11.40
CA GLU A 305 -2.37 5.57 11.36
C GLU A 305 -2.44 6.74 10.38
N SER A 306 -2.21 7.95 10.88
CA SER A 306 -2.23 9.18 10.08
C SER A 306 -0.82 9.61 9.71
N ASP A 307 -0.69 10.34 8.60
CA ASP A 307 0.58 10.84 8.06
C ASP A 307 1.57 9.74 7.64
N THR A 308 1.06 8.54 7.37
CA THR A 308 1.86 7.33 7.05
C THR A 308 2.00 7.08 5.56
N ILE A 309 1.19 7.72 4.73
CA ILE A 309 1.21 7.62 3.27
C ILE A 309 1.03 9.02 2.63
N PRO A 310 1.32 9.19 1.33
CA PRO A 310 0.97 10.42 0.60
C PRO A 310 -0.53 10.69 0.65
N SER A 311 -0.89 11.98 0.67
CA SER A 311 -2.30 12.37 0.54
C SER A 311 -2.82 12.01 -0.84
N ILE A 312 -3.68 11.01 -0.93
CA ILE A 312 -4.16 10.46 -2.20
C ILE A 312 -5.60 9.95 -2.08
N MET A 313 -6.39 10.14 -3.12
CA MET A 313 -7.77 9.67 -3.22
C MET A 313 -8.11 9.16 -4.62
N ASP A 314 -9.33 8.72 -4.83
CA ASP A 314 -9.88 8.22 -6.09
C ASP A 314 -9.18 6.95 -6.59
N LEU A 315 -8.96 6.03 -5.65
CA LEU A 315 -8.23 4.79 -5.85
C LEU A 315 -9.20 3.65 -6.18
N ARG A 316 -8.80 2.78 -7.15
CA ARG A 316 -9.55 1.60 -7.57
C ARG A 316 -8.68 0.33 -7.58
N GLY A 317 -7.82 0.22 -6.59
CA GLY A 317 -6.94 -0.92 -6.40
C GLY A 317 -5.61 -0.51 -5.79
N ILE A 318 -4.85 -1.52 -5.45
CA ILE A 318 -3.50 -1.45 -4.91
C ILE A 318 -2.80 -2.73 -5.35
N ALA A 319 -1.54 -2.64 -5.75
CA ALA A 319 -0.75 -3.80 -6.10
C ALA A 319 0.04 -4.28 -4.88
N ARG A 320 0.07 -5.60 -4.66
CA ARG A 320 0.90 -6.24 -3.64
C ARG A 320 2.19 -6.74 -4.29
N LEU A 321 3.33 -6.23 -3.83
CA LEU A 321 4.64 -6.60 -4.41
C LEU A 321 5.29 -7.76 -3.65
N ASP A 322 5.13 -7.77 -2.33
CA ASP A 322 5.58 -8.83 -1.43
C ASP A 322 4.71 -8.85 -0.16
N GLU A 323 5.18 -9.54 0.90
CA GLU A 323 4.43 -9.67 2.17
C GLU A 323 4.19 -8.33 2.86
N ASN A 324 5.11 -7.36 2.72
CA ASN A 324 5.10 -6.09 3.44
C ASN A 324 5.12 -4.85 2.54
N THR A 325 5.13 -5.04 1.21
CA THR A 325 5.25 -3.95 0.25
C THR A 325 4.08 -3.89 -0.71
N PHE A 326 3.52 -2.71 -0.85
CA PHE A 326 2.40 -2.41 -1.73
C PHE A 326 2.73 -1.22 -2.63
N MET A 327 1.98 -1.06 -3.72
CA MET A 327 2.13 0.07 -4.61
C MET A 327 0.79 0.74 -4.91
N LEU A 328 0.71 2.04 -4.63
CA LEU A 328 -0.38 2.93 -5.06
C LEU A 328 0.04 3.65 -6.32
N VAL A 329 -0.88 3.79 -7.28
CA VAL A 329 -0.58 4.33 -8.60
C VAL A 329 -1.69 5.25 -9.08
N GLY A 330 -1.34 6.45 -9.54
CA GLY A 330 -2.28 7.44 -10.04
C GLY A 330 -3.11 8.09 -8.95
N GLY A 331 -4.41 8.25 -9.16
CA GLY A 331 -5.34 8.88 -8.23
C GLY A 331 -5.32 10.40 -8.30
N MET A 332 -5.93 11.03 -7.29
CA MET A 332 -5.98 12.49 -7.14
C MET A 332 -5.30 12.93 -5.84
N GLY A 333 -4.50 13.98 -5.95
CA GLY A 333 -3.90 14.68 -4.82
C GLY A 333 -4.71 15.90 -4.36
N PHE A 334 -4.02 16.83 -3.68
CA PHE A 334 -4.60 18.12 -3.30
C PHE A 334 -5.12 18.88 -4.54
N ASP A 335 -6.12 19.72 -4.33
CA ASP A 335 -6.82 20.48 -5.36
C ASP A 335 -7.40 19.59 -6.50
N GLN A 336 -7.66 18.32 -6.18
CA GLN A 336 -8.18 17.31 -7.11
C GLN A 336 -7.32 17.17 -8.36
N GLN A 337 -6.01 17.30 -8.21
CA GLN A 337 -5.06 17.10 -9.29
C GLN A 337 -4.92 15.61 -9.58
N VAL A 338 -5.26 15.21 -10.80
CA VAL A 338 -4.99 13.87 -11.30
C VAL A 338 -3.47 13.68 -11.39
N GLN A 339 -2.96 12.60 -10.83
CA GLN A 339 -1.53 12.36 -10.65
C GLN A 339 -1.02 11.23 -11.57
N ASP A 340 0.24 11.35 -11.95
CA ASP A 340 1.04 10.28 -12.54
C ASP A 340 1.90 9.54 -11.50
N LYS A 341 1.73 9.86 -10.24
CA LYS A 341 2.55 9.38 -9.13
C LYS A 341 2.39 7.88 -8.89
N ALA A 342 3.50 7.28 -8.47
CA ALA A 342 3.58 5.89 -8.06
C ALA A 342 4.33 5.85 -6.73
N TYR A 343 3.76 5.15 -5.74
CA TYR A 343 4.29 5.12 -4.39
C TYR A 343 4.42 3.70 -3.90
N TRP A 344 5.63 3.29 -3.49
CA TRP A 344 5.81 2.12 -2.66
C TRP A 344 5.42 2.47 -1.23
N ILE A 345 4.59 1.61 -0.65
CA ILE A 345 4.17 1.66 0.76
C ILE A 345 4.69 0.40 1.40
N HIS A 346 5.59 0.53 2.34
CA HIS A 346 6.29 -0.61 2.94
C HIS A 346 6.14 -0.57 4.47
N TYR A 347 5.80 -1.73 5.07
CA TYR A 347 5.85 -1.88 6.52
C TYR A 347 7.25 -2.31 6.92
N GLN A 348 7.97 -1.39 7.56
CA GLN A 348 9.31 -1.63 8.05
C GLN A 348 9.23 -2.30 9.43
N THR A 349 9.75 -3.52 9.53
CA THR A 349 9.90 -4.20 10.82
C THR A 349 11.18 -3.73 11.51
N ALA A 350 11.27 -3.86 12.83
CA ALA A 350 12.48 -3.55 13.57
C ALA A 350 13.72 -4.33 13.07
N THR A 351 13.50 -5.44 12.38
CA THR A 351 14.54 -6.29 11.76
C THR A 351 14.99 -5.76 10.39
N ASP A 352 14.12 -5.09 9.62
CA ASP A 352 14.46 -4.57 8.30
C ASP A 352 15.46 -3.43 8.39
N THR A 353 15.49 -2.72 9.51
CA THR A 353 16.48 -1.68 9.78
C THR A 353 17.88 -2.20 10.02
N MET A 354 18.03 -3.50 10.25
CA MET A 354 19.35 -4.15 10.32
C MET A 354 19.96 -4.39 8.93
N ASN A 355 19.15 -4.30 7.86
CA ASN A 355 19.58 -4.49 6.47
C ASN A 355 19.83 -3.18 5.70
N THR A 356 19.64 -1.99 6.28
CA THR A 356 20.33 -0.83 5.74
C THR A 356 21.83 -1.15 5.82
N THR A 357 22.43 -1.41 4.69
CA THR A 357 23.88 -1.54 4.54
C THR A 357 24.55 -0.25 5.00
N ILE A 358 24.69 -0.08 6.30
CA ILE A 358 25.91 0.54 6.80
C ILE A 358 26.99 -0.32 6.12
N PRO A 359 27.86 0.24 5.25
CA PRO A 359 28.96 -0.55 4.74
C PRO A 359 29.56 -1.25 5.94
N MET A 360 29.40 -2.57 6.02
CA MET A 360 30.07 -3.34 7.05
C MET A 360 31.52 -3.02 6.81
N VAL A 361 32.09 -2.21 7.66
CA VAL A 361 33.55 -2.24 7.82
C VAL A 361 33.78 -3.70 8.09
N GLU A 362 34.44 -4.40 7.15
CA GLU A 362 34.86 -5.78 7.39
C GLU A 362 35.64 -5.71 8.71
N ASN A 363 35.01 -6.19 9.78
CA ASN A 363 35.65 -6.13 11.10
C ASN A 363 36.96 -6.87 10.96
N ASN A 364 38.06 -6.22 11.27
CA ASN A 364 39.36 -6.84 11.22
C ASN A 364 39.28 -8.14 12.05
N ALA A 365 39.50 -9.29 11.40
CA ALA A 365 39.33 -10.60 11.98
C ALA A 365 40.13 -10.79 13.29
N ASN A 366 41.09 -9.92 13.55
CA ASN A 366 41.90 -9.88 14.76
C ASN A 366 41.30 -9.10 15.92
N ILE A 367 40.14 -8.41 15.72
CA ILE A 367 39.46 -7.70 16.83
C ILE A 367 38.23 -8.47 17.27
N LYS A 368 38.20 -8.85 18.54
CA LYS A 368 37.05 -9.49 19.18
C LYS A 368 36.57 -8.61 20.33
N VAL A 369 35.26 -8.47 20.43
CA VAL A 369 34.57 -7.71 21.48
C VAL A 369 33.58 -8.61 22.17
N TYR A 370 33.65 -8.69 23.47
CA TYR A 370 32.72 -9.52 24.27
C TYR A 370 32.65 -9.04 25.73
N PRO A 371 31.54 -9.33 26.45
CA PRO A 371 30.25 -9.70 25.86
C PRO A 371 29.60 -8.50 25.15
N THR A 372 28.75 -8.75 24.17
CA THR A 372 27.95 -7.71 23.47
C THR A 372 26.67 -7.38 24.22
N ILE A 373 26.27 -8.23 25.18
CA ILE A 373 25.19 -7.99 26.15
C ILE A 373 25.84 -7.94 27.52
N THR A 374 25.74 -6.83 28.23
CA THR A 374 26.52 -6.63 29.49
C THR A 374 25.81 -5.72 30.47
N LYS A 375 26.12 -5.96 31.76
CA LYS A 375 25.72 -5.08 32.85
C LYS A 375 26.74 -3.98 33.16
N GLY A 376 27.96 -4.03 32.57
CA GLY A 376 28.92 -2.96 32.88
C GLY A 376 30.31 -3.06 32.25
N MET A 377 30.74 -4.23 31.78
CA MET A 377 32.12 -4.40 31.28
C MET A 377 32.12 -5.00 29.87
N ILE A 378 32.95 -4.43 29.00
CA ILE A 378 33.21 -4.94 27.65
C ILE A 378 34.70 -5.19 27.52
N TYR A 379 35.11 -6.32 27.00
CA TYR A 379 36.51 -6.69 26.76
C TYR A 379 36.81 -6.61 25.27
N VAL A 380 38.01 -6.11 24.95
CA VAL A 380 38.50 -5.97 23.58
C VAL A 380 39.79 -6.74 23.42
N GLU A 381 39.77 -7.79 22.62
CA GLU A 381 40.97 -8.49 22.14
C GLU A 381 41.36 -7.95 20.77
N ALA A 382 42.56 -7.47 20.57
CA ALA A 382 43.07 -6.93 19.33
C ALA A 382 44.38 -7.64 18.93
N GLY A 383 44.29 -8.89 18.48
CA GLY A 383 45.41 -9.75 18.17
C GLY A 383 46.33 -9.16 17.11
N GLY A 384 47.65 -9.01 17.45
CA GLY A 384 48.65 -8.49 16.54
C GLY A 384 48.64 -6.96 16.40
N ILE A 385 47.92 -6.22 17.25
CA ILE A 385 47.91 -4.74 17.28
C ILE A 385 48.54 -4.26 18.58
N ASP A 386 49.77 -3.78 18.51
CA ASP A 386 50.53 -3.28 19.67
C ASP A 386 50.36 -1.78 19.92
N THR A 387 49.66 -1.07 19.04
CA THR A 387 49.40 0.35 19.16
C THR A 387 48.12 0.65 19.94
N ALA A 388 48.03 1.83 20.53
CA ALA A 388 46.81 2.28 21.19
C ALA A 388 45.66 2.42 20.20
N LEU A 389 44.50 1.88 20.58
CA LEU A 389 43.24 1.98 19.85
C LEU A 389 42.34 2.98 20.55
N LYS A 390 41.43 3.58 19.79
CA LYS A 390 40.37 4.43 20.34
C LYS A 390 39.04 3.73 20.26
N ALA A 391 38.42 3.46 21.40
CA ALA A 391 37.09 2.91 21.51
C ALA A 391 36.10 4.04 21.80
N THR A 392 35.02 4.09 21.01
CA THR A 392 33.98 5.09 21.24
C THR A 392 32.61 4.38 21.27
N ILE A 393 31.82 4.66 22.30
CA ILE A 393 30.43 4.20 22.45
C ILE A 393 29.52 5.36 22.06
N TRP A 394 28.62 5.06 21.16
CA TRP A 394 27.64 6.00 20.60
C TRP A 394 26.25 5.55 21.01
N ASP A 395 25.40 6.50 21.35
CA ASP A 395 23.97 6.20 21.43
C ASP A 395 23.36 6.08 20.02
N VAL A 396 22.12 5.62 19.99
CA VAL A 396 21.37 5.43 18.75
C VAL A 396 21.12 6.73 17.96
N SER A 397 21.29 7.90 18.57
CA SER A 397 21.20 9.20 17.87
C SER A 397 22.54 9.61 17.22
N GLY A 398 23.61 8.81 17.36
CA GLY A 398 24.95 9.13 16.88
C GLY A 398 25.74 10.07 17.80
N LYS A 399 25.24 10.28 19.03
CA LYS A 399 25.96 11.06 20.04
C LYS A 399 27.00 10.18 20.75
N SER A 400 28.24 10.63 20.83
CA SER A 400 29.29 9.97 21.61
C SER A 400 28.96 10.03 23.11
N ILE A 401 28.84 8.88 23.74
CA ILE A 401 28.56 8.72 25.18
C ILE A 401 29.85 8.52 25.97
N LEU A 402 30.78 7.72 25.41
CA LEU A 402 32.05 7.41 26.03
C LEU A 402 33.11 7.26 24.96
N THR A 403 34.29 7.86 25.20
CA THR A 403 35.47 7.63 24.37
C THR A 403 36.66 7.30 25.27
N LYS A 404 37.34 6.19 24.98
CA LYS A 404 38.47 5.69 25.74
C LYS A 404 39.60 5.24 24.81
N LYS A 405 40.86 5.54 25.16
CA LYS A 405 42.02 4.89 24.55
C LYS A 405 42.22 3.54 25.25
N ILE A 406 42.32 2.49 24.46
CA ILE A 406 42.49 1.12 24.94
C ILE A 406 43.70 0.45 24.28
N LYS A 407 44.25 -0.54 24.94
CA LYS A 407 45.25 -1.47 24.40
C LYS A 407 44.62 -2.86 24.22
N ASN A 408 45.35 -3.75 23.57
CA ASN A 408 44.98 -5.16 23.48
C ASN A 408 44.65 -5.75 24.82
N ASN A 409 43.58 -6.54 24.95
CA ASN A 409 43.04 -7.18 26.16
C ASN A 409 42.63 -6.19 27.27
N GLU A 410 42.27 -4.97 26.92
CA GLU A 410 41.75 -3.99 27.89
C GLU A 410 40.24 -3.95 27.91
N SER A 411 39.67 -3.70 29.09
CA SER A 411 38.24 -3.57 29.26
C SER A 411 37.76 -2.12 29.20
N ILE A 412 36.50 -1.98 28.74
CA ILE A 412 35.77 -0.73 28.75
C ILE A 412 34.68 -0.83 29.81
N ASP A 413 34.76 0.06 30.82
CA ASP A 413 33.73 0.16 31.84
C ASP A 413 32.59 1.07 31.36
N ILE A 414 31.37 0.53 31.40
CA ILE A 414 30.13 1.22 31.02
C ILE A 414 29.09 1.19 32.13
N ASN A 415 29.49 1.00 33.39
CA ASN A 415 28.57 0.93 34.53
C ASN A 415 27.69 2.18 34.63
N ASP A 416 28.27 3.37 34.35
CA ASP A 416 27.58 4.65 34.40
C ASP A 416 26.74 4.96 33.15
N VAL A 417 26.78 4.10 32.13
CA VAL A 417 25.96 4.22 30.92
C VAL A 417 24.56 3.68 31.21
N ARG A 418 23.52 4.38 30.77
CA ARG A 418 22.13 3.95 30.99
C ARG A 418 21.86 2.63 30.28
N VAL A 419 20.85 1.89 30.76
CA VAL A 419 20.28 0.72 30.07
C VAL A 419 19.82 1.12 28.66
N GLY A 420 20.20 0.35 27.66
CA GLY A 420 19.87 0.66 26.27
C GLY A 420 20.84 0.04 25.26
N THR A 421 20.57 0.30 24.00
CA THR A 421 21.37 -0.15 22.85
C THR A 421 22.36 0.93 22.44
N TYR A 422 23.59 0.52 22.18
CA TYR A 422 24.71 1.39 21.82
C TYR A 422 25.51 0.80 20.67
N ILE A 423 26.25 1.64 19.95
CA ILE A 423 27.23 1.23 18.94
C ILE A 423 28.63 1.44 19.51
N LEU A 424 29.44 0.40 19.48
CA LEU A 424 30.87 0.50 19.77
C LEU A 424 31.66 0.56 18.48
N THR A 425 32.52 1.56 18.36
CA THR A 425 33.57 1.63 17.31
C THR A 425 34.94 1.52 17.93
N ILE A 426 35.85 0.79 17.27
CA ILE A 426 37.25 0.74 17.61
C ILE A 426 38.05 1.24 16.39
N GLU A 427 38.83 2.25 16.58
CA GLU A 427 39.57 2.90 15.50
C GLU A 427 41.08 3.03 15.83
N ARG A 428 41.89 3.06 14.76
CA ARG A 428 43.32 3.34 14.81
C ARG A 428 43.65 4.37 13.73
N ASP A 429 44.29 5.48 14.12
CA ASP A 429 44.70 6.55 13.21
C ASP A 429 43.59 7.07 12.28
N GLY A 430 42.32 7.06 12.75
CA GLY A 430 41.14 7.51 12.00
C GLY A 430 40.47 6.42 11.14
N GLU A 431 41.04 5.24 11.06
CA GLU A 431 40.45 4.07 10.39
C GLU A 431 39.65 3.23 11.39
N ILE A 432 38.38 2.93 11.08
CA ILE A 432 37.53 2.07 11.90
C ILE A 432 37.90 0.62 11.62
N LEU A 433 38.39 -0.07 12.62
CA LEU A 433 38.79 -1.48 12.59
C LEU A 433 37.67 -2.42 13.06
N TYR A 434 36.74 -1.92 13.88
CA TYR A 434 35.61 -2.67 14.39
C TYR A 434 34.42 -1.74 14.62
N ARG A 435 33.23 -2.25 14.28
CA ARG A 435 31.93 -1.65 14.65
C ARG A 435 30.97 -2.75 15.05
N GLY A 436 30.36 -2.64 16.20
CA GLY A 436 29.41 -3.63 16.70
C GLY A 436 28.39 -3.03 17.67
N GLN A 437 27.29 -3.71 17.84
CA GLN A 437 26.23 -3.34 18.76
C GLN A 437 26.53 -3.85 20.16
N ILE A 438 26.21 -3.06 21.17
CA ILE A 438 26.30 -3.41 22.59
C ILE A 438 24.94 -3.17 23.23
N LEU A 439 24.42 -4.17 23.94
CA LEU A 439 23.23 -4.05 24.76
C LEU A 439 23.65 -3.92 26.23
N LYS A 440 23.34 -2.78 26.84
CA LYS A 440 23.53 -2.53 28.28
C LYS A 440 22.24 -2.89 29.00
N GLU A 441 22.30 -3.88 29.91
CA GLU A 441 21.22 -4.31 30.78
C GLU A 441 21.23 -3.60 32.14
#